data_dcc9be060d206d829480276c2bd8dfb3
#
_entry.id   dcc9be060d206d829480276c2bd8dfb3
#
_cell.length_a   1.000
_cell.length_b   1.000
_cell.length_c   1.000
_cell.angle_alpha   90.00
_cell.angle_beta   90.00
_cell.angle_gamma   90.00
#
_symmetry.space_group_name_H-M   'P 1'
#
loop_
_entity.id
_entity.type
_entity.pdbx_description
1 polymer ?
#
loop_
_entity_poly.entity_id
_entity_poly.type
_entity_poly.pdbx_seq_one_letter_code
_entity_poly.pdbx_strand_id
1 'polypeptide(L)'
;FSGALQSFAEIRVNRAPVDKALFEGASVYLATGVDPVPATLIERMPSSVGLIANIATGTDNIDIEAARVRGMAVSNTPVVAEDTADLAFALILSACRKLGYCERTLRAGRWDLGAGALGNRVHGATLGIIGLGAIGQAVARRARGFGMGILYHGPARKPEAEQALGAAYCPQLADL
;
A
#
# COMPACT_ATOMS: atom_id res chain seq x y z
N PHE A 1 -1.97 -4.87 -19.68
CA PHE A 1 -2.26 -3.49 -19.25
C PHE A 1 -2.17 -2.50 -20.41
N SER A 2 -1.12 -2.54 -21.25
CA SER A 2 -0.98 -1.66 -22.42
C SER A 2 -2.12 -1.80 -23.43
N GLY A 3 -2.63 -3.01 -23.67
CA GLY A 3 -3.67 -3.27 -24.65
C GLY A 3 -5.01 -2.56 -24.37
N ALA A 4 -5.41 -2.44 -23.10
CA ALA A 4 -6.64 -1.76 -22.73
C ALA A 4 -6.55 -0.24 -22.92
N LEU A 5 -5.37 0.35 -22.71
CA LEU A 5 -5.16 1.79 -22.88
C LEU A 5 -4.95 2.18 -24.36
N GLN A 6 -4.44 1.28 -25.20
CA GLN A 6 -4.22 1.53 -26.62
C GLN A 6 -5.52 1.83 -27.41
N SER A 7 -6.68 1.45 -26.85
CA SER A 7 -7.98 1.83 -27.44
C SER A 7 -8.34 3.31 -27.21
N PHE A 8 -7.67 4.00 -26.30
CA PHE A 8 -7.97 5.38 -25.91
C PHE A 8 -6.84 6.37 -26.22
N ALA A 9 -5.59 5.90 -26.32
CA ALA A 9 -4.43 6.76 -26.52
C ALA A 9 -3.28 6.02 -27.19
N GLU A 10 -2.42 6.76 -27.89
CA GLU A 10 -1.12 6.25 -28.32
C GLU A 10 -0.20 6.10 -27.08
N ILE A 11 0.27 4.87 -26.85
CA ILE A 11 1.14 4.57 -25.70
C ILE A 11 2.55 4.29 -26.20
N ARG A 12 3.50 5.04 -25.69
CA ARG A 12 4.94 4.82 -25.87
C ARG A 12 5.52 4.27 -24.58
N VAL A 13 6.11 3.07 -24.65
CA VAL A 13 6.71 2.41 -23.47
C VAL A 13 8.20 2.69 -23.43
N ASN A 14 8.66 3.25 -22.32
CA ASN A 14 10.09 3.42 -22.05
C ASN A 14 10.64 2.23 -21.25
N ARG A 15 11.83 1.75 -21.64
CA ARG A 15 12.55 0.68 -20.96
C ARG A 15 13.82 1.16 -20.26
N ALA A 16 14.02 2.50 -20.14
CA ALA A 16 15.14 3.25 -19.54
C ALA A 16 16.46 3.31 -20.38
N PRO A 17 17.25 4.40 -20.30
CA PRO A 17 16.93 5.66 -19.65
C PRO A 17 15.89 6.48 -20.43
N VAL A 18 15.18 7.38 -19.72
CA VAL A 18 14.10 8.20 -20.35
C VAL A 18 14.71 9.13 -21.40
N ASP A 19 14.37 8.90 -22.67
CA ASP A 19 14.79 9.75 -23.79
C ASP A 19 13.79 10.90 -24.02
N LYS A 20 14.29 12.08 -24.43
CA LYS A 20 13.45 13.23 -24.79
C LYS A 20 12.47 12.90 -25.93
N ALA A 21 12.86 12.06 -26.87
CA ALA A 21 12.01 11.62 -27.97
C ALA A 21 10.71 10.93 -27.52
N LEU A 22 10.70 10.32 -26.33
CA LEU A 22 9.49 9.69 -25.76
C LEU A 22 8.42 10.69 -25.37
N PHE A 23 8.81 11.92 -25.04
CA PHE A 23 7.89 12.97 -24.64
C PHE A 23 7.31 13.75 -25.83
N GLU A 24 7.81 13.55 -27.05
CA GLU A 24 7.34 14.31 -28.21
C GLU A 24 5.86 14.08 -28.46
N GLY A 25 5.06 15.16 -28.35
CA GLY A 25 3.62 15.09 -28.45
C GLY A 25 2.88 14.44 -27.28
N ALA A 26 3.60 14.01 -26.21
CA ALA A 26 2.96 13.44 -25.03
C ALA A 26 2.25 14.53 -24.21
N SER A 27 1.05 14.22 -23.70
CA SER A 27 0.27 15.06 -22.78
C SER A 27 0.19 14.47 -21.37
N VAL A 28 0.43 13.17 -21.22
CA VAL A 28 0.39 12.45 -19.95
C VAL A 28 1.65 11.61 -19.80
N TYR A 29 2.26 11.65 -18.62
CA TYR A 29 3.29 10.72 -18.21
C TYR A 29 2.67 9.68 -17.26
N LEU A 30 2.75 8.41 -17.64
CA LEU A 30 2.25 7.29 -16.84
C LEU A 30 3.40 6.65 -16.07
N ALA A 31 3.33 6.65 -14.75
CA ALA A 31 4.29 6.01 -13.86
C ALA A 31 3.65 4.86 -13.09
N THR A 32 4.46 3.91 -12.65
CA THR A 32 4.06 2.91 -11.64
C THR A 32 4.65 3.29 -10.28
N GLY A 33 4.15 2.68 -9.20
CA GLY A 33 4.63 2.98 -7.84
C GLY A 33 6.11 2.64 -7.58
N VAL A 34 6.75 1.90 -8.48
CA VAL A 34 8.18 1.55 -8.39
C VAL A 34 9.07 2.40 -9.31
N ASP A 35 8.48 3.22 -10.17
CA ASP A 35 9.21 4.11 -11.08
C ASP A 35 9.48 5.45 -10.39
N PRO A 36 10.74 5.80 -10.09
CA PRO A 36 11.05 7.09 -9.50
C PRO A 36 10.82 8.22 -10.52
N VAL A 37 10.09 9.25 -10.10
CA VAL A 37 9.83 10.47 -10.87
C VAL A 37 10.38 11.68 -10.11
N PRO A 38 11.73 11.83 -10.06
CA PRO A 38 12.39 12.92 -9.36
C PRO A 38 12.24 14.27 -10.09
N ALA A 39 12.56 15.36 -9.40
CA ALA A 39 12.55 16.70 -9.96
C ALA A 39 13.30 16.80 -11.29
N THR A 40 14.48 16.16 -11.38
CA THR A 40 15.31 16.14 -12.59
C THR A 40 14.64 15.50 -13.80
N LEU A 41 13.76 14.53 -13.60
CA LEU A 41 12.95 13.96 -14.67
C LEU A 41 11.81 14.91 -15.04
N ILE A 42 11.11 15.44 -14.04
CA ILE A 42 10.01 16.40 -14.23
C ILE A 42 10.48 17.64 -14.99
N GLU A 43 11.64 18.18 -14.67
CA GLU A 43 12.24 19.33 -15.37
C GLU A 43 12.50 19.08 -16.86
N ARG A 44 12.75 17.82 -17.23
CA ARG A 44 13.02 17.42 -18.64
C ARG A 44 11.76 17.20 -19.46
N MET A 45 10.59 17.05 -18.81
CA MET A 45 9.31 16.86 -19.50
C MET A 45 8.94 18.16 -20.26
N PRO A 46 8.43 18.08 -21.48
CA PRO A 46 7.96 19.27 -22.22
C PRO A 46 6.70 19.86 -21.57
N SER A 47 6.40 21.11 -21.89
CA SER A 47 5.20 21.81 -21.37
C SER A 47 3.88 21.18 -21.83
N SER A 48 3.91 20.32 -22.86
CA SER A 48 2.75 19.54 -23.28
C SER A 48 2.31 18.49 -22.27
N VAL A 49 3.22 17.98 -21.41
CA VAL A 49 2.88 17.02 -20.36
C VAL A 49 2.27 17.78 -19.18
N GLY A 50 0.95 17.72 -19.06
CA GLY A 50 0.18 18.37 -17.99
C GLY A 50 -0.21 17.44 -16.84
N LEU A 51 -0.01 16.13 -16.97
CA LEU A 51 -0.41 15.14 -15.98
C LEU A 51 0.65 14.06 -15.78
N ILE A 52 0.97 13.78 -14.53
CA ILE A 52 1.66 12.55 -14.10
C ILE A 52 0.58 11.62 -13.50
N ALA A 53 0.26 10.55 -14.22
CA ALA A 53 -0.71 9.55 -13.78
C ALA A 53 0.03 8.37 -13.13
N ASN A 54 -0.11 8.21 -11.81
CA ASN A 54 0.59 7.16 -11.05
C ASN A 54 -0.30 5.94 -10.83
N ILE A 55 0.13 4.79 -11.32
CA ILE A 55 -0.53 3.50 -11.07
C ILE A 55 -0.02 2.96 -9.72
N ALA A 56 -0.39 3.65 -8.65
CA ALA A 56 -0.10 3.27 -7.27
C ALA A 56 -1.03 4.00 -6.32
N THR A 57 -1.18 3.48 -5.10
CA THR A 57 -1.91 4.15 -4.02
C THR A 57 -1.11 5.32 -3.45
N GLY A 58 0.19 5.13 -3.24
CA GLY A 58 1.12 6.17 -2.77
C GLY A 58 1.63 7.05 -3.92
N THR A 59 2.26 8.15 -3.56
CA THR A 59 2.92 9.09 -4.48
C THR A 59 4.35 9.42 -4.04
N ASP A 60 4.91 8.64 -3.14
CA ASP A 60 6.25 8.78 -2.57
C ASP A 60 7.38 8.60 -3.60
N ASN A 61 7.06 7.99 -4.74
CA ASN A 61 7.94 7.87 -5.90
C ASN A 61 8.01 9.14 -6.77
N ILE A 62 7.15 10.16 -6.52
CA ILE A 62 7.04 11.38 -7.34
C ILE A 62 7.42 12.60 -6.52
N ASP A 63 8.27 13.47 -7.07
CA ASP A 63 8.51 14.80 -6.52
C ASP A 63 7.29 15.71 -6.77
N ILE A 64 6.36 15.69 -5.82
CA ILE A 64 5.09 16.44 -5.90
C ILE A 64 5.34 17.94 -5.98
N GLU A 65 6.36 18.46 -5.27
CA GLU A 65 6.64 19.89 -5.28
C GLU A 65 7.18 20.34 -6.64
N ALA A 66 8.07 19.56 -7.25
CA ALA A 66 8.56 19.85 -8.60
C ALA A 66 7.41 19.83 -9.63
N ALA A 67 6.49 18.88 -9.52
CA ALA A 67 5.30 18.82 -10.38
C ALA A 67 4.40 20.05 -10.19
N ARG A 68 4.15 20.45 -8.93
CA ARG A 68 3.37 21.63 -8.58
C ARG A 68 3.97 22.93 -9.14
N VAL A 69 5.29 23.12 -8.99
CA VAL A 69 6.01 24.30 -9.52
C VAL A 69 5.86 24.40 -11.03
N ARG A 70 5.81 23.26 -11.73
CA ARG A 70 5.60 23.21 -13.18
C ARG A 70 4.13 23.25 -13.61
N GLY A 71 3.18 23.38 -12.68
CA GLY A 71 1.76 23.39 -12.99
C GLY A 71 1.21 22.05 -13.48
N MET A 72 1.92 20.94 -13.21
CA MET A 72 1.50 19.60 -13.61
C MET A 72 0.56 19.01 -12.55
N ALA A 73 -0.52 18.38 -12.98
CA ALA A 73 -1.37 17.59 -12.10
C ALA A 73 -0.70 16.24 -11.80
N VAL A 74 -0.95 15.72 -10.60
CA VAL A 74 -0.56 14.35 -10.22
C VAL A 74 -1.80 13.59 -9.79
N SER A 75 -2.03 12.42 -10.34
CA SER A 75 -3.10 11.50 -9.93
C SER A 75 -2.52 10.17 -9.43
N ASN A 76 -3.26 9.50 -8.54
CA ASN A 76 -2.95 8.18 -8.05
C ASN A 76 -4.16 7.23 -8.20
N THR A 77 -3.96 5.94 -7.94
CA THR A 77 -4.99 4.89 -8.04
C THR A 77 -5.17 4.16 -6.70
N PRO A 78 -5.91 4.73 -5.73
CA PRO A 78 -6.09 4.15 -4.39
C PRO A 78 -7.17 3.04 -4.36
N VAL A 79 -7.06 2.04 -5.25
CA VAL A 79 -8.09 1.02 -5.45
C VAL A 79 -7.78 -0.34 -4.80
N VAL A 80 -6.56 -0.54 -4.26
CA VAL A 80 -6.09 -1.85 -3.77
C VAL A 80 -6.11 -1.98 -2.23
N ALA A 81 -6.86 -1.13 -1.53
CA ALA A 81 -6.85 -1.13 -0.07
C ALA A 81 -7.38 -2.44 0.53
N GLU A 82 -8.41 -3.04 -0.06
CA GLU A 82 -8.99 -4.29 0.41
C GLU A 82 -8.03 -5.46 0.16
N ASP A 83 -7.45 -5.59 -1.05
CA ASP A 83 -6.49 -6.65 -1.37
C ASP A 83 -5.24 -6.59 -0.49
N THR A 84 -4.74 -5.37 -0.24
CA THR A 84 -3.61 -5.15 0.68
C THR A 84 -3.98 -5.57 2.11
N ALA A 85 -5.19 -5.25 2.55
CA ALA A 85 -5.66 -5.62 3.87
C ALA A 85 -5.87 -7.14 4.02
N ASP A 86 -6.31 -7.84 2.97
CA ASP A 86 -6.42 -9.29 2.94
C ASP A 86 -5.05 -9.94 3.17
N LEU A 87 -4.04 -9.48 2.42
CA LEU A 87 -2.69 -9.99 2.57
C LEU A 87 -2.11 -9.67 3.96
N ALA A 88 -2.30 -8.43 4.45
CA ALA A 88 -1.85 -8.04 5.79
C ALA A 88 -2.47 -8.94 6.87
N PHE A 89 -3.77 -9.22 6.77
CA PHE A 89 -4.44 -10.08 7.75
C PHE A 89 -4.01 -11.54 7.63
N ALA A 90 -3.80 -12.04 6.41
CA ALA A 90 -3.22 -13.37 6.18
C ALA A 90 -1.83 -13.50 6.81
N LEU A 91 -0.99 -12.46 6.71
CA LEU A 91 0.33 -12.44 7.35
C LEU A 91 0.23 -12.42 8.88
N ILE A 92 -0.72 -11.69 9.48
CA ILE A 92 -1.00 -11.71 10.92
C ILE A 92 -1.34 -13.14 11.36
N LEU A 93 -2.28 -13.80 10.67
CA LEU A 93 -2.63 -15.18 10.97
C LEU A 93 -1.45 -16.13 10.81
N SER A 94 -0.69 -15.98 9.72
CA SER A 94 0.49 -16.79 9.43
C SER A 94 1.56 -16.65 10.52
N ALA A 95 1.84 -15.42 10.94
CA ALA A 95 2.83 -15.14 12.00
C ALA A 95 2.36 -15.68 13.36
N CYS A 96 1.14 -15.34 13.77
CA CYS A 96 0.59 -15.79 15.05
C CYS A 96 0.48 -17.31 15.14
N ARG A 97 0.09 -17.97 14.05
CA ARG A 97 -0.09 -19.43 14.01
C ARG A 97 1.14 -20.20 13.53
N LYS A 98 2.27 -19.50 13.30
CA LYS A 98 3.56 -20.08 12.88
C LYS A 98 3.47 -20.93 11.62
N LEU A 99 2.58 -20.56 10.66
CA LEU A 99 2.30 -21.39 9.48
C LEU A 99 3.56 -21.72 8.67
N GLY A 100 4.42 -20.72 8.40
CA GLY A 100 5.66 -20.96 7.67
C GLY A 100 6.66 -21.87 8.39
N TYR A 101 6.68 -21.88 9.73
CA TYR A 101 7.49 -22.82 10.49
C TYR A 101 6.91 -24.24 10.37
N CYS A 102 5.64 -24.41 10.61
CA CYS A 102 4.98 -25.72 10.53
C CYS A 102 5.06 -26.33 9.12
N GLU A 103 4.87 -25.51 8.09
CA GLU A 103 4.98 -25.93 6.70
C GLU A 103 6.39 -26.45 6.35
N ARG A 104 7.44 -25.68 6.69
CA ARG A 104 8.82 -26.13 6.45
C ARG A 104 9.17 -27.39 7.21
N THR A 105 8.71 -27.53 8.46
CA THR A 105 8.95 -28.70 9.28
C THR A 105 8.28 -29.94 8.71
N LEU A 106 7.03 -29.79 8.26
CA LEU A 106 6.29 -30.88 7.61
C LEU A 106 6.94 -31.31 6.30
N ARG A 107 7.36 -30.38 5.44
CA ARG A 107 8.07 -30.69 4.18
C ARG A 107 9.42 -31.37 4.41
N ALA A 108 10.06 -31.11 5.54
CA ALA A 108 11.28 -31.80 5.95
C ALA A 108 11.01 -33.20 6.54
N GLY A 109 9.79 -33.73 6.43
CA GLY A 109 9.41 -35.04 6.93
C GLY A 109 9.34 -35.13 8.45
N ARG A 110 9.30 -34.00 9.16
CA ARG A 110 9.25 -33.96 10.63
C ARG A 110 7.83 -33.63 11.10
N TRP A 111 7.33 -34.44 12.03
CA TRP A 111 6.02 -34.24 12.66
C TRP A 111 6.13 -33.89 14.14
N ASP A 112 7.30 -34.05 14.72
CA ASP A 112 7.62 -33.75 16.12
C ASP A 112 7.80 -32.24 16.34
N LEU A 113 6.73 -31.49 16.25
CA LEU A 113 6.77 -30.05 16.25
C LEU A 113 7.19 -29.44 17.62
N GLY A 114 7.11 -30.23 18.71
CA GLY A 114 7.42 -29.78 20.05
C GLY A 114 6.58 -28.56 20.49
N ALA A 115 6.84 -28.05 21.69
CA ALA A 115 6.18 -26.85 22.22
C ALA A 115 6.45 -25.58 21.35
N GLY A 116 7.56 -25.56 20.59
CA GLY A 116 7.94 -24.46 19.71
C GLY A 116 6.97 -24.22 18.53
N ALA A 117 6.16 -25.21 18.17
CA ALA A 117 5.18 -25.13 17.08
C ALA A 117 3.86 -24.51 17.50
N LEU A 118 3.58 -24.43 18.79
CA LEU A 118 2.35 -23.81 19.27
C LEU A 118 2.36 -22.32 18.94
N GLY A 119 1.36 -21.91 18.18
CA GLY A 119 1.14 -20.51 17.85
C GLY A 119 0.31 -19.77 18.90
N ASN A 120 0.25 -18.48 18.78
CA ASN A 120 -0.58 -17.62 19.60
C ASN A 120 -2.04 -17.64 19.11
N ARG A 121 -2.99 -17.53 20.04
CA ARG A 121 -4.41 -17.35 19.73
C ARG A 121 -4.60 -15.94 19.13
N VAL A 122 -5.35 -15.84 18.04
CA VAL A 122 -5.71 -14.58 17.39
C VAL A 122 -7.09 -14.09 17.84
N HIS A 123 -8.07 -15.00 17.91
CA HIS A 123 -9.42 -14.68 18.36
C HIS A 123 -9.41 -14.03 19.75
N GLY A 124 -10.04 -12.88 19.89
CA GLY A 124 -10.14 -12.13 21.14
C GLY A 124 -8.86 -11.43 21.60
N ALA A 125 -7.80 -11.45 20.77
CA ALA A 125 -6.57 -10.71 21.05
C ALA A 125 -6.74 -9.21 20.72
N THR A 126 -5.76 -8.38 21.09
CA THR A 126 -5.71 -6.97 20.71
C THR A 126 -4.83 -6.79 19.48
N LEU A 127 -5.31 -6.01 18.52
CA LEU A 127 -4.56 -5.60 17.33
C LEU A 127 -4.19 -4.12 17.44
N GLY A 128 -2.89 -3.82 17.44
CA GLY A 128 -2.36 -2.48 17.30
C GLY A 128 -2.16 -2.11 15.83
N ILE A 129 -2.65 -0.95 15.41
CA ILE A 129 -2.55 -0.46 14.03
C ILE A 129 -1.83 0.89 14.02
N ILE A 130 -0.69 0.95 13.34
CA ILE A 130 0.00 2.21 13.07
C ILE A 130 -0.52 2.75 11.74
N GLY A 131 -1.33 3.82 11.81
CA GLY A 131 -1.97 4.44 10.66
C GLY A 131 -3.36 3.87 10.35
N LEU A 132 -4.42 4.54 10.81
CA LEU A 132 -5.81 4.19 10.52
C LEU A 132 -6.31 4.87 9.24
N GLY A 133 -5.54 4.71 8.13
CA GLY A 133 -5.91 5.09 6.77
C GLY A 133 -6.87 4.06 6.12
N ALA A 134 -7.02 4.10 4.80
CA ALA A 134 -7.89 3.18 4.08
C ALA A 134 -7.54 1.70 4.35
N ILE A 135 -6.26 1.34 4.24
CA ILE A 135 -5.76 -0.02 4.50
C ILE A 135 -5.93 -0.38 5.98
N GLY A 136 -5.51 0.50 6.92
CA GLY A 136 -5.66 0.23 8.35
C GLY A 136 -7.10 0.02 8.79
N GLN A 137 -8.04 0.79 8.24
CA GLN A 137 -9.47 0.58 8.48
C GLN A 137 -9.98 -0.75 7.88
N ALA A 138 -9.49 -1.12 6.70
CA ALA A 138 -9.85 -2.39 6.08
C ALA A 138 -9.32 -3.60 6.89
N VAL A 139 -8.10 -3.51 7.43
CA VAL A 139 -7.56 -4.51 8.38
C VAL A 139 -8.38 -4.56 9.67
N ALA A 140 -8.74 -3.39 10.24
CA ALA A 140 -9.56 -3.31 11.44
C ALA A 140 -10.94 -3.97 11.25
N ARG A 141 -11.59 -3.79 10.09
CA ARG A 141 -12.85 -4.49 9.78
C ARG A 141 -12.71 -6.02 9.84
N ARG A 142 -11.59 -6.57 9.34
CA ARG A 142 -11.29 -8.01 9.39
C ARG A 142 -11.07 -8.49 10.82
N ALA A 143 -10.34 -7.72 11.61
CA ALA A 143 -10.06 -8.02 13.02
C ALA A 143 -11.35 -8.17 13.86
N ARG A 144 -12.39 -7.40 13.56
CA ARG A 144 -13.70 -7.54 14.22
C ARG A 144 -14.31 -8.92 14.04
N GLY A 145 -14.15 -9.56 12.87
CA GLY A 145 -14.61 -10.93 12.63
C GLY A 145 -13.91 -11.97 13.52
N PHE A 146 -12.74 -11.62 14.07
CA PHE A 146 -12.00 -12.43 15.05
C PHE A 146 -12.25 -11.99 16.50
N GLY A 147 -13.22 -11.10 16.75
CA GLY A 147 -13.51 -10.59 18.08
C GLY A 147 -12.35 -9.82 18.73
N MET A 148 -11.43 -9.27 17.92
CA MET A 148 -10.25 -8.57 18.42
C MET A 148 -10.60 -7.17 18.93
N GLY A 149 -9.95 -6.75 20.03
CA GLY A 149 -9.85 -5.35 20.39
C GLY A 149 -8.96 -4.61 19.40
N ILE A 150 -9.29 -3.36 19.07
CA ILE A 150 -8.54 -2.57 18.09
C ILE A 150 -8.00 -1.32 18.76
N LEU A 151 -6.69 -1.19 18.79
CA LEU A 151 -5.98 0.03 19.14
C LEU A 151 -5.34 0.63 17.89
N TYR A 152 -5.20 1.95 17.83
CA TYR A 152 -4.45 2.56 16.76
C TYR A 152 -3.69 3.80 17.20
N HIS A 153 -2.57 4.06 16.52
CA HIS A 153 -1.80 5.28 16.61
C HIS A 153 -1.72 5.94 15.22
N GLY A 154 -1.63 7.27 15.20
CA GLY A 154 -1.47 8.05 13.96
C GLY A 154 -1.38 9.54 14.27
N PRO A 155 -1.11 10.39 13.25
CA PRO A 155 -0.87 11.81 13.43
C PRO A 155 -2.11 12.57 13.94
N ALA A 156 -3.31 12.01 13.77
CA ALA A 156 -4.56 12.58 14.24
C ALA A 156 -5.60 11.50 14.56
N ARG A 157 -6.48 11.81 15.53
CA ARG A 157 -7.65 10.98 15.83
C ARG A 157 -8.64 10.95 14.66
N LYS A 158 -9.36 9.84 14.55
CA LYS A 158 -10.40 9.61 13.54
C LYS A 158 -11.71 9.16 14.21
N PRO A 159 -12.46 10.09 14.83
CA PRO A 159 -13.63 9.75 15.66
C PRO A 159 -14.68 8.91 14.93
N GLU A 160 -14.95 9.20 13.66
CA GLU A 160 -15.90 8.44 12.85
C GLU A 160 -15.46 6.98 12.65
N ALA A 161 -14.17 6.78 12.36
CA ALA A 161 -13.60 5.44 12.22
C ALA A 161 -13.54 4.71 13.58
N GLU A 162 -13.26 5.42 14.68
CA GLU A 162 -13.30 4.89 16.04
C GLU A 162 -14.68 4.31 16.34
N GLN A 163 -15.73 5.11 16.10
CA GLN A 163 -17.11 4.69 16.33
C GLN A 163 -17.51 3.51 15.41
N ALA A 164 -17.20 3.58 14.13
CA ALA A 164 -17.57 2.57 13.16
C ALA A 164 -16.87 1.22 13.38
N LEU A 165 -15.62 1.24 13.87
CA LEU A 165 -14.77 0.06 14.03
C LEU A 165 -14.64 -0.43 15.46
N GLY A 166 -15.08 0.36 16.45
CA GLY A 166 -14.82 0.09 17.87
C GLY A 166 -13.31 0.21 18.21
N ALA A 167 -12.60 1.09 17.51
CA ALA A 167 -11.18 1.28 17.70
C ALA A 167 -10.88 2.36 18.74
N ALA A 168 -9.82 2.18 19.54
CA ALA A 168 -9.37 3.16 20.52
C ALA A 168 -8.06 3.81 20.06
N TYR A 169 -7.99 5.15 20.18
CA TYR A 169 -6.80 5.92 19.83
C TYR A 169 -5.75 5.87 20.94
N CYS A 170 -4.51 5.55 20.60
CA CYS A 170 -3.34 5.64 21.46
C CYS A 170 -2.54 6.91 21.10
N PRO A 171 -2.50 7.93 22.00
CA PRO A 171 -1.76 9.17 21.76
C PRO A 171 -0.25 8.95 21.64
N GLN A 172 0.28 7.96 22.31
CA GLN A 172 1.70 7.60 22.27
C GLN A 172 1.86 6.27 21.55
N LEU A 173 2.84 6.19 20.65
CA LEU A 173 3.14 4.94 19.94
C LEU A 173 3.55 3.82 20.91
N ALA A 174 4.21 4.19 22.01
CA ALA A 174 4.66 3.23 23.03
C ALA A 174 3.51 2.55 23.80
N ASP A 175 2.29 3.10 23.71
CA ASP A 175 1.10 2.55 24.39
C ASP A 175 0.30 1.61 23.47
N LEU A 176 0.73 1.45 22.21
CA LEU A 176 0.11 0.58 21.22
C LEU A 176 0.61 -0.86 21.38
#